data_9e77e72657f4e04699ffe4edeaa22cbf
#
_entry.id   9e77e72657f4e04699ffe4edeaa22cbf
#
_cell.length_a   1.000
_cell.length_b   1.000
_cell.length_c   1.000
_cell.angle_alpha   90.00
_cell.angle_beta   90.00
_cell.angle_gamma   90.00
#
_symmetry.space_group_name_H-M   'P 1'
#
loop_
_entity.id
_entity.type
_entity.pdbx_description
1 polymer ?
#
loop_
_entity_poly.entity_id
_entity_poly.type
_entity_poly.pdbx_seq_one_letter_code
_entity_poly.pdbx_strand_id
1 'polypeptide(L)'
;MDRASHQMRRRLASWLVLIVGLLTLATWWGARDASALQADQIGDVELGEQLYAQQCAQCHASDGSGAIVPETNRRAPALADRPDVTAAYVDLVMRTGRLPPAADPFDNQPRDFAFDDQQRAAVVAYTVEQFDLAVDIPEVPEGDAGRGQSVYATQCAACHGATGAGGVAGGGAWTPSIARYDAVTLAEAMRVGPFQMPAFDESQITDQQMGDVAAFLEEVRHERGTPLGMVELNPVYASGFVALLAVVMILSLFWISSKPMWFPDPEGTAGEPDHKVDPDDAPDVTDSRTRPTDGGGAS
;
A
#
# COMPACT_ATOMS: atom_id res chain seq x y z
N MET A 1 1.23 69.57 -0.07
CA MET A 1 1.57 68.16 -0.28
C MET A 1 0.80 67.17 0.60
N ASP A 2 -0.30 67.54 1.29
CA ASP A 2 -0.93 66.68 2.32
C ASP A 2 -2.27 65.99 1.95
N ARG A 3 -2.95 66.41 0.93
CA ARG A 3 -4.29 65.84 0.58
C ARG A 3 -4.14 64.46 -0.10
N ALA A 4 -3.11 64.23 -0.87
CA ALA A 4 -2.94 62.93 -1.57
C ALA A 4 -2.52 61.81 -0.63
N SER A 5 -1.70 62.10 0.37
CA SER A 5 -1.26 61.12 1.39
C SER A 5 -2.41 60.68 2.30
N HIS A 6 -3.33 61.56 2.65
CA HIS A 6 -4.55 61.28 3.43
C HIS A 6 -5.55 60.43 2.65
N GLN A 7 -5.70 60.67 1.33
CA GLN A 7 -6.58 59.85 0.50
C GLN A 7 -6.02 58.42 0.31
N MET A 8 -4.71 58.26 0.14
CA MET A 8 -4.07 56.96 0.01
C MET A 8 -4.16 56.14 1.28
N ARG A 9 -3.94 56.75 2.44
CA ARG A 9 -4.11 56.08 3.75
C ARG A 9 -5.56 55.64 4.01
N ARG A 10 -6.57 56.44 3.64
CA ARG A 10 -7.97 56.05 3.75
C ARG A 10 -8.33 54.88 2.84
N ARG A 11 -7.82 54.84 1.60
CA ARG A 11 -8.02 53.72 0.69
C ARG A 11 -7.36 52.44 1.18
N LEU A 12 -6.13 52.52 1.70
CA LEU A 12 -5.44 51.39 2.28
C LEU A 12 -6.16 50.85 3.53
N ALA A 13 -6.65 51.72 4.41
CA ALA A 13 -7.44 51.32 5.57
C ALA A 13 -8.74 50.61 5.17
N SER A 14 -9.44 51.11 4.12
CA SER A 14 -10.66 50.47 3.63
C SER A 14 -10.41 49.08 3.01
N TRP A 15 -9.32 48.92 2.30
CA TRP A 15 -8.92 47.61 1.76
C TRP A 15 -8.53 46.61 2.84
N LEU A 16 -7.84 47.05 3.90
CA LEU A 16 -7.50 46.23 5.06
C LEU A 16 -8.76 45.74 5.80
N VAL A 17 -9.73 46.61 6.02
CA VAL A 17 -11.02 46.23 6.66
C VAL A 17 -11.79 45.22 5.80
N LEU A 18 -11.80 45.38 4.48
CA LEU A 18 -12.43 44.43 3.56
C LEU A 18 -11.75 43.06 3.56
N ILE A 19 -10.41 43.04 3.57
CA ILE A 19 -9.64 41.78 3.61
C ILE A 19 -9.84 41.06 4.94
N VAL A 20 -9.78 41.76 6.07
CA VAL A 20 -10.04 41.19 7.39
C VAL A 20 -11.49 40.68 7.48
N GLY A 21 -12.46 41.42 6.96
CA GLY A 21 -13.85 41.01 6.91
C GLY A 21 -14.09 39.75 6.06
N LEU A 22 -13.41 39.64 4.91
CA LEU A 22 -13.47 38.44 4.06
C LEU A 22 -12.78 37.23 4.70
N LEU A 23 -11.67 37.43 5.40
CA LEU A 23 -10.97 36.35 6.10
C LEU A 23 -11.79 35.84 7.30
N THR A 24 -12.44 36.74 8.06
CA THR A 24 -13.33 36.32 9.16
C THR A 24 -14.60 35.63 8.67
N LEU A 25 -15.17 36.03 7.55
CA LEU A 25 -16.29 35.33 6.91
C LEU A 25 -15.89 33.93 6.41
N ALA A 26 -14.70 33.79 5.82
CA ALA A 26 -14.19 32.50 5.33
C ALA A 26 -13.95 31.51 6.47
N THR A 27 -13.39 31.99 7.61
CA THR A 27 -13.20 31.15 8.81
C THR A 27 -14.52 30.76 9.48
N TRP A 28 -15.54 31.63 9.40
CA TRP A 28 -16.85 31.37 9.99
C TRP A 28 -17.67 30.38 9.14
N TRP A 29 -17.49 30.36 7.82
CA TRP A 29 -18.09 29.36 6.94
C TRP A 29 -17.41 28.00 7.10
N GLY A 30 -16.08 27.95 7.12
CA GLY A 30 -15.32 26.71 7.30
C GLY A 30 -15.60 26.00 8.65
N ALA A 31 -15.86 26.77 9.70
CA ALA A 31 -16.21 26.19 11.01
C ALA A 31 -17.63 25.59 11.07
N ARG A 32 -18.55 26.06 10.22
CA ARG A 32 -19.91 25.50 10.15
C ARG A 32 -19.98 24.18 9.42
N ASP A 33 -19.17 24.02 8.38
CA ASP A 33 -19.13 22.78 7.59
C ASP A 33 -18.53 21.61 8.39
N ALA A 34 -17.55 21.87 9.26
CA ALA A 34 -16.95 20.85 10.13
C ALA A 34 -17.93 20.31 11.19
N SER A 35 -18.78 21.17 11.74
CA SER A 35 -19.78 20.75 12.74
C SER A 35 -21.00 20.07 12.10
N ALA A 36 -21.35 20.43 10.87
CA ALA A 36 -22.42 19.79 10.12
C ALA A 36 -22.00 18.38 9.65
N LEU A 37 -20.74 18.19 9.28
CA LEU A 37 -20.20 16.89 8.89
C LEU A 37 -20.16 15.89 10.06
N GLN A 38 -20.00 16.37 11.30
CA GLN A 38 -20.02 15.51 12.48
C GLN A 38 -21.45 15.10 12.92
N ALA A 39 -22.45 15.93 12.67
CA ALA A 39 -23.86 15.60 12.95
C ALA A 39 -24.48 14.66 11.88
N ASP A 40 -23.93 14.64 10.68
CA ASP A 40 -24.37 13.79 9.57
C ASP A 40 -23.72 12.39 9.60
N GLN A 41 -22.84 12.12 10.57
CA GLN A 41 -22.20 10.81 10.75
C GLN A 41 -23.04 9.82 11.57
N ILE A 42 -24.15 10.25 12.15
CA ILE A 42 -25.18 9.34 12.63
C ILE A 42 -25.98 8.94 11.38
N GLY A 43 -25.61 7.83 10.78
CA GLY A 43 -26.28 7.33 9.57
C GLY A 43 -27.79 7.22 9.80
N ASP A 44 -28.54 7.40 8.73
CA ASP A 44 -30.00 7.22 8.72
C ASP A 44 -30.32 5.74 9.00
N VAL A 45 -30.77 5.45 10.23
CA VAL A 45 -31.09 4.09 10.70
C VAL A 45 -32.17 3.44 9.84
N GLU A 46 -33.14 4.21 9.36
CA GLU A 46 -34.20 3.68 8.47
C GLU A 46 -33.62 3.26 7.10
N LEU A 47 -32.73 4.05 6.54
CA LEU A 47 -31.98 3.66 5.35
C LEU A 47 -31.12 2.41 5.63
N GLY A 48 -30.49 2.36 6.78
CA GLY A 48 -29.67 1.23 7.23
C GLY A 48 -30.48 -0.07 7.33
N GLU A 49 -31.70 -0.02 7.88
CA GLU A 49 -32.63 -1.15 7.95
C GLU A 49 -32.97 -1.67 6.57
N GLN A 50 -33.30 -0.77 5.64
CA GLN A 50 -33.63 -1.14 4.26
C GLN A 50 -32.44 -1.81 3.56
N LEU A 51 -31.26 -1.25 3.70
CA LEU A 51 -30.05 -1.81 3.10
C LEU A 51 -29.66 -3.15 3.73
N TYR A 52 -29.77 -3.25 5.06
CA TYR A 52 -29.52 -4.50 5.77
C TYR A 52 -30.48 -5.61 5.31
N ALA A 53 -31.76 -5.32 5.24
CA ALA A 53 -32.79 -6.28 4.79
C ALA A 53 -32.53 -6.78 3.36
N GLN A 54 -32.02 -5.91 2.48
CA GLN A 54 -31.77 -6.24 1.08
C GLN A 54 -30.45 -6.96 0.83
N GLN A 55 -29.40 -6.62 1.60
CA GLN A 55 -28.04 -7.04 1.27
C GLN A 55 -27.40 -7.96 2.33
N CYS A 56 -27.84 -7.88 3.58
CA CYS A 56 -27.18 -8.54 4.72
C CYS A 56 -28.02 -9.68 5.31
N ALA A 57 -29.35 -9.46 5.44
CA ALA A 57 -30.25 -10.38 6.13
C ALA A 57 -30.33 -11.77 5.52
N GLN A 58 -30.09 -11.90 4.22
CA GLN A 58 -30.05 -13.22 3.54
C GLN A 58 -28.96 -14.16 4.11
N CYS A 59 -27.87 -13.59 4.63
CA CYS A 59 -26.77 -14.34 5.23
C CYS A 59 -26.76 -14.21 6.76
N HIS A 60 -27.03 -13.02 7.29
CA HIS A 60 -26.96 -12.76 8.72
C HIS A 60 -28.29 -12.91 9.47
N ALA A 61 -29.37 -13.21 8.76
CA ALA A 61 -30.75 -13.20 9.24
C ALA A 61 -31.22 -11.80 9.69
N SER A 62 -32.53 -11.59 9.80
CA SER A 62 -33.08 -10.28 10.22
C SER A 62 -32.83 -9.96 11.70
N ASP A 63 -32.65 -10.99 12.51
CA ASP A 63 -32.36 -10.90 13.93
C ASP A 63 -30.83 -10.96 14.25
N GLY A 64 -29.98 -10.97 13.23
CA GLY A 64 -28.54 -11.04 13.40
C GLY A 64 -28.01 -12.39 13.89
N SER A 65 -28.82 -13.44 13.94
CA SER A 65 -28.40 -14.79 14.43
C SER A 65 -27.51 -15.57 13.49
N GLY A 66 -27.38 -15.11 12.25
CA GLY A 66 -26.67 -15.80 11.17
C GLY A 66 -27.46 -16.96 10.57
N ALA A 67 -27.36 -17.14 9.26
CA ALA A 67 -28.05 -18.19 8.51
C ALA A 67 -27.08 -19.08 7.75
N ILE A 68 -27.57 -20.25 7.29
CA ILE A 68 -26.83 -21.09 6.34
C ILE A 68 -26.90 -20.42 4.97
N VAL A 69 -25.75 -20.13 4.39
CA VAL A 69 -25.62 -19.60 3.03
C VAL A 69 -25.74 -20.78 2.05
N PRO A 70 -26.80 -20.86 1.23
CA PRO A 70 -27.11 -22.04 0.43
C PRO A 70 -25.97 -22.44 -0.54
N GLU A 71 -25.32 -21.45 -1.14
CA GLU A 71 -24.28 -21.64 -2.15
C GLU A 71 -23.03 -22.31 -1.60
N THR A 72 -22.74 -22.08 -0.33
CA THR A 72 -21.53 -22.59 0.33
C THR A 72 -21.81 -23.67 1.38
N ASN A 73 -23.07 -23.85 1.76
CA ASN A 73 -23.51 -24.66 2.90
C ASN A 73 -22.78 -24.31 4.22
N ARG A 74 -22.37 -23.07 4.38
CA ARG A 74 -21.70 -22.55 5.59
C ARG A 74 -22.61 -21.55 6.28
N ARG A 75 -22.47 -21.48 7.58
CA ARG A 75 -23.20 -20.49 8.37
C ARG A 75 -22.46 -19.16 8.34
N ALA A 76 -23.15 -18.09 7.94
CA ALA A 76 -22.68 -16.74 8.19
C ALA A 76 -22.61 -16.48 9.71
N PRO A 77 -21.62 -15.75 10.21
CA PRO A 77 -21.51 -15.48 11.64
C PRO A 77 -22.72 -14.68 12.14
N ALA A 78 -23.09 -14.91 13.40
CA ALA A 78 -24.02 -14.05 14.08
C ALA A 78 -23.41 -12.65 14.25
N LEU A 79 -24.23 -11.62 14.21
CA LEU A 79 -23.88 -10.23 14.54
C LEU A 79 -24.35 -9.89 15.97
N ALA A 80 -25.55 -10.36 16.33
CA ALA A 80 -26.06 -10.20 17.68
C ALA A 80 -25.32 -11.06 18.70
N ASP A 81 -25.26 -10.61 19.94
CA ASP A 81 -24.64 -11.31 21.08
C ASP A 81 -23.17 -11.68 20.87
N ARG A 82 -22.44 -10.87 20.10
CA ARG A 82 -21.03 -11.09 19.75
C ARG A 82 -20.18 -9.88 20.17
N PRO A 83 -19.42 -9.99 21.28
CA PRO A 83 -18.59 -8.88 21.76
C PRO A 83 -17.40 -8.55 20.84
N ASP A 84 -17.04 -9.47 19.94
CA ASP A 84 -16.00 -9.29 18.93
C ASP A 84 -16.53 -8.66 17.62
N VAL A 85 -17.85 -8.46 17.50
CA VAL A 85 -18.46 -7.71 16.40
C VAL A 85 -18.82 -6.33 16.92
N THR A 86 -18.11 -5.33 16.45
CA THR A 86 -18.23 -3.94 16.87
C THR A 86 -18.59 -3.04 15.68
N ALA A 87 -18.94 -1.80 15.94
CA ALA A 87 -19.17 -0.81 14.89
C ALA A 87 -17.95 -0.66 13.97
N ALA A 88 -16.74 -0.59 14.54
CA ALA A 88 -15.51 -0.51 13.76
C ALA A 88 -15.26 -1.76 12.91
N TYR A 89 -15.61 -2.96 13.42
CA TYR A 89 -15.50 -4.17 12.62
C TYR A 89 -16.46 -4.16 11.42
N VAL A 90 -17.72 -3.77 11.63
CA VAL A 90 -18.74 -3.70 10.56
C VAL A 90 -18.33 -2.65 9.53
N ASP A 91 -17.93 -1.46 9.96
CA ASP A 91 -17.48 -0.39 9.06
C ASP A 91 -16.24 -0.83 8.24
N LEU A 92 -15.23 -1.40 8.89
CA LEU A 92 -14.00 -1.88 8.26
C LEU A 92 -14.25 -2.90 7.13
N VAL A 93 -15.10 -3.90 7.38
CA VAL A 93 -15.33 -4.94 6.35
C VAL A 93 -16.10 -4.41 5.15
N MET A 94 -16.91 -3.38 5.35
CA MET A 94 -17.60 -2.67 4.28
C MET A 94 -16.65 -1.70 3.55
N ARG A 95 -15.85 -0.91 4.26
CA ARG A 95 -14.83 0.00 3.68
C ARG A 95 -13.77 -0.73 2.86
N THR A 96 -13.51 -1.97 3.18
CA THR A 96 -12.54 -2.79 2.43
C THR A 96 -13.18 -3.63 1.32
N GLY A 97 -14.49 -3.48 1.10
CA GLY A 97 -15.24 -4.23 0.09
C GLY A 97 -15.32 -5.72 0.35
N ARG A 98 -15.08 -6.17 1.58
CA ARG A 98 -15.19 -7.58 1.96
C ARG A 98 -16.63 -8.01 2.16
N LEU A 99 -17.50 -7.09 2.56
CA LEU A 99 -18.94 -7.29 2.67
C LEU A 99 -19.70 -6.19 1.92
N PRO A 100 -20.80 -6.56 1.29
CA PRO A 100 -21.28 -7.92 1.03
C PRO A 100 -20.26 -8.74 0.23
N PRO A 101 -20.19 -10.07 0.44
CA PRO A 101 -19.20 -10.90 -0.21
C PRO A 101 -19.46 -10.98 -1.74
N ALA A 102 -18.39 -11.22 -2.52
CA ALA A 102 -18.52 -11.61 -3.91
C ALA A 102 -19.00 -13.06 -4.04
N ALA A 103 -19.03 -13.57 -5.27
CA ALA A 103 -19.39 -14.95 -5.57
C ALA A 103 -18.55 -15.98 -4.77
N ASP A 104 -17.29 -15.65 -4.46
CA ASP A 104 -16.48 -16.42 -3.51
C ASP A 104 -16.34 -15.63 -2.19
N PRO A 105 -17.06 -16.02 -1.12
CA PRO A 105 -16.99 -15.36 0.18
C PRO A 105 -15.64 -15.55 0.89
N PHE A 106 -14.75 -16.39 0.37
CA PHE A 106 -13.39 -16.60 0.87
C PHE A 106 -12.32 -15.80 0.10
N ASP A 107 -12.72 -15.11 -0.96
CA ASP A 107 -11.83 -14.19 -1.63
C ASP A 107 -11.53 -12.99 -0.70
N ASN A 108 -10.35 -13.02 -0.11
CA ASN A 108 -9.85 -11.97 0.80
C ASN A 108 -9.37 -10.72 0.06
N GLN A 109 -9.46 -10.69 -1.27
CA GLN A 109 -8.99 -9.53 -2.03
C GLN A 109 -9.88 -8.32 -1.74
N PRO A 110 -9.28 -7.15 -1.49
CA PRO A 110 -10.02 -5.92 -1.40
C PRO A 110 -10.73 -5.65 -2.73
N ARG A 111 -12.00 -5.28 -2.65
CA ARG A 111 -12.85 -5.00 -3.80
C ARG A 111 -13.29 -3.55 -3.82
N ASP A 112 -13.94 -3.16 -4.89
CA ASP A 112 -14.63 -1.88 -4.94
C ASP A 112 -15.77 -1.87 -3.92
N PHE A 113 -16.05 -0.70 -3.36
CA PHE A 113 -17.07 -0.53 -2.33
C PHE A 113 -18.45 -0.79 -2.91
N ALA A 114 -19.24 -1.61 -2.23
CA ALA A 114 -20.62 -1.86 -2.62
C ALA A 114 -21.57 -0.71 -2.20
N PHE A 115 -21.14 0.09 -1.23
CA PHE A 115 -21.90 1.19 -0.62
C PHE A 115 -21.09 2.49 -0.69
N ASP A 116 -21.77 3.59 -0.89
CA ASP A 116 -21.21 4.92 -0.63
C ASP A 116 -21.08 5.18 0.87
N ASP A 117 -20.46 6.30 1.25
CA ASP A 117 -20.20 6.63 2.64
C ASP A 117 -21.49 6.80 3.45
N GLN A 118 -22.53 7.38 2.87
CA GLN A 118 -23.83 7.55 3.54
C GLN A 118 -24.52 6.20 3.77
N GLN A 119 -24.55 5.35 2.77
CA GLN A 119 -25.15 4.01 2.85
C GLN A 119 -24.42 3.14 3.89
N ARG A 120 -23.08 3.21 3.90
CA ARG A 120 -22.25 2.50 4.85
C ARG A 120 -22.53 2.97 6.28
N ALA A 121 -22.51 4.29 6.53
CA ALA A 121 -22.81 4.87 7.83
C ALA A 121 -24.23 4.49 8.30
N ALA A 122 -25.19 4.45 7.39
CA ALA A 122 -26.55 4.02 7.68
C ALA A 122 -26.63 2.55 8.14
N VAL A 123 -25.94 1.63 7.45
CA VAL A 123 -25.88 0.21 7.85
C VAL A 123 -25.17 0.05 9.19
N VAL A 124 -24.08 0.75 9.44
CA VAL A 124 -23.40 0.74 10.75
C VAL A 124 -24.31 1.22 11.85
N ALA A 125 -25.00 2.36 11.65
CA ALA A 125 -25.94 2.91 12.65
C ALA A 125 -27.07 1.92 12.97
N TYR A 126 -27.67 1.31 11.95
CA TYR A 126 -28.70 0.30 12.13
C TYR A 126 -28.20 -0.93 12.89
N THR A 127 -27.03 -1.46 12.51
CA THR A 127 -26.47 -2.65 13.17
C THR A 127 -26.08 -2.39 14.62
N VAL A 128 -25.58 -1.18 14.94
CA VAL A 128 -25.32 -0.76 16.30
C VAL A 128 -26.59 -0.74 17.12
N GLU A 129 -27.65 -0.10 16.62
CA GLU A 129 -28.93 0.01 17.35
C GLU A 129 -29.64 -1.33 17.46
N GLN A 130 -29.71 -2.10 16.36
CA GLN A 130 -30.47 -3.34 16.31
C GLN A 130 -29.81 -4.49 17.07
N PHE A 131 -28.48 -4.55 17.10
CA PHE A 131 -27.73 -5.69 17.66
C PHE A 131 -26.90 -5.31 18.89
N ASP A 132 -27.08 -4.09 19.43
CA ASP A 132 -26.40 -3.55 20.62
C ASP A 132 -24.86 -3.68 20.48
N LEU A 133 -24.33 -3.27 19.32
CA LEU A 133 -22.89 -3.35 19.08
C LEU A 133 -22.15 -2.21 19.80
N ALA A 134 -20.95 -2.51 20.28
CA ALA A 134 -20.06 -1.48 20.83
C ALA A 134 -19.68 -0.46 19.76
N VAL A 135 -19.75 0.84 20.12
CA VAL A 135 -19.31 1.94 19.27
C VAL A 135 -17.85 2.26 19.61
N ASP A 136 -16.96 1.77 18.77
CA ASP A 136 -15.50 1.80 18.98
C ASP A 136 -14.73 2.30 17.75
N ILE A 137 -15.42 3.03 16.85
CA ILE A 137 -14.77 3.63 15.68
C ILE A 137 -13.71 4.63 16.18
N PRO A 138 -12.41 4.42 15.85
CA PRO A 138 -11.35 5.21 16.42
C PRO A 138 -11.34 6.64 15.84
N GLU A 139 -11.08 7.61 16.69
CA GLU A 139 -10.71 8.96 16.24
C GLU A 139 -9.24 8.96 15.83
N VAL A 140 -8.94 9.52 14.66
CA VAL A 140 -7.58 9.56 14.12
C VAL A 140 -7.07 11.00 14.15
N PRO A 141 -6.15 11.34 15.07
CA PRO A 141 -5.52 12.65 15.10
C PRO A 141 -4.68 12.90 13.84
N GLU A 142 -4.43 14.16 13.51
CA GLU A 142 -3.43 14.53 12.52
C GLU A 142 -2.05 13.98 12.93
N GLY A 143 -1.36 13.34 11.98
CA GLY A 143 -0.11 12.65 12.22
C GLY A 143 1.11 13.31 11.57
N ASP A 144 2.29 12.84 11.98
CA ASP A 144 3.58 13.18 11.40
C ASP A 144 4.16 11.97 10.67
N ALA A 145 4.40 12.11 9.38
CA ALA A 145 4.84 10.99 8.52
C ALA A 145 6.22 10.43 8.93
N GLY A 146 7.13 11.29 9.42
CA GLY A 146 8.46 10.84 9.86
C GLY A 146 8.39 9.97 11.12
N ARG A 147 7.53 10.31 12.09
CA ARG A 147 7.26 9.45 13.24
C ARG A 147 6.55 8.18 12.81
N GLY A 148 5.55 8.32 11.92
CA GLY A 148 4.79 7.22 11.36
C GLY A 148 5.65 6.19 10.66
N GLN A 149 6.66 6.62 9.89
CA GLN A 149 7.64 5.72 9.27
C GLN A 149 8.32 4.81 10.29
N SER A 150 8.70 5.35 11.43
CA SER A 150 9.39 4.57 12.48
C SER A 150 8.47 3.51 13.11
N VAL A 151 7.21 3.87 13.41
CA VAL A 151 6.20 2.95 13.91
C VAL A 151 5.88 1.89 12.86
N TYR A 152 5.64 2.31 11.63
CA TYR A 152 5.32 1.42 10.52
C TYR A 152 6.42 0.40 10.25
N ALA A 153 7.68 0.83 10.23
CA ALA A 153 8.83 -0.04 9.98
C ALA A 153 8.95 -1.15 11.03
N THR A 154 8.59 -0.87 12.29
CA THR A 154 8.73 -1.82 13.39
C THR A 154 7.52 -2.73 13.57
N GLN A 155 6.31 -2.23 13.32
CA GLN A 155 5.06 -2.94 13.63
C GLN A 155 4.34 -3.53 12.40
N CYS A 156 4.51 -2.91 11.22
CA CYS A 156 3.65 -3.18 10.06
C CYS A 156 4.41 -3.74 8.86
N ALA A 157 5.64 -3.24 8.62
CA ALA A 157 6.39 -3.49 7.39
C ALA A 157 6.72 -4.98 7.14
N ALA A 158 6.88 -5.77 8.20
CA ALA A 158 7.16 -7.20 8.08
C ALA A 158 6.07 -7.97 7.31
N CYS A 159 4.82 -7.52 7.43
CA CYS A 159 3.67 -8.13 6.74
C CYS A 159 3.24 -7.31 5.53
N HIS A 160 3.16 -5.98 5.65
CA HIS A 160 2.60 -5.11 4.63
C HIS A 160 3.64 -4.53 3.64
N GLY A 161 4.93 -4.91 3.81
CA GLY A 161 6.01 -4.37 2.98
C GLY A 161 6.37 -2.93 3.35
N ALA A 162 7.50 -2.42 2.87
CA ALA A 162 8.03 -1.11 3.26
C ALA A 162 7.12 0.08 2.89
N THR A 163 6.25 -0.08 1.90
CA THR A 163 5.38 0.97 1.34
C THR A 163 3.90 0.65 1.44
N GLY A 164 3.50 -0.32 2.25
CA GLY A 164 2.11 -0.74 2.34
C GLY A 164 1.58 -1.45 1.08
N ALA A 165 2.45 -1.92 0.22
CA ALA A 165 2.04 -2.59 -1.02
C ALA A 165 1.45 -3.99 -0.79
N GLY A 166 1.65 -4.55 0.40
CA GLY A 166 1.25 -5.92 0.71
C GLY A 166 2.13 -6.95 0.01
N GLY A 167 1.64 -8.18 -0.07
CA GLY A 167 2.34 -9.30 -0.70
C GLY A 167 2.36 -10.54 0.18
N VAL A 168 3.31 -11.42 -0.06
CA VAL A 168 3.47 -12.64 0.74
C VAL A 168 4.20 -12.31 2.05
N ALA A 169 3.53 -12.57 3.16
CA ALA A 169 4.10 -12.47 4.51
C ALA A 169 4.68 -13.80 4.96
N GLY A 170 5.28 -13.83 6.15
CA GLY A 170 5.81 -15.03 6.75
C GLY A 170 4.78 -16.16 6.82
N GLY A 171 5.24 -17.41 6.60
CA GLY A 171 4.35 -18.57 6.58
C GLY A 171 3.47 -18.73 5.36
N GLY A 172 3.69 -17.94 4.31
CA GLY A 172 2.90 -18.00 3.07
C GLY A 172 1.55 -17.27 3.13
N ALA A 173 1.29 -16.52 4.19
CA ALA A 173 0.11 -15.70 4.31
C ALA A 173 0.17 -14.54 3.29
N TRP A 174 -0.95 -14.24 2.67
CA TRP A 174 -1.09 -13.07 1.80
C TRP A 174 -1.61 -11.88 2.59
N THR A 175 -0.94 -10.75 2.51
CA THR A 175 -1.38 -9.48 3.08
C THR A 175 -1.82 -8.51 2.00
N PRO A 176 -2.96 -7.83 2.16
CA PRO A 176 -3.44 -6.89 1.17
C PRO A 176 -2.58 -5.62 1.12
N SER A 177 -2.61 -4.94 -0.02
CA SER A 177 -2.12 -3.57 -0.10
C SER A 177 -2.99 -2.64 0.76
N ILE A 178 -2.35 -1.92 1.67
CA ILE A 178 -3.03 -0.96 2.57
C ILE A 178 -2.82 0.49 2.17
N ALA A 179 -1.98 0.72 1.18
CA ALA A 179 -1.60 2.06 0.78
C ALA A 179 -2.74 2.90 0.15
N ARG A 180 -3.87 2.28 -0.18
CA ARG A 180 -5.03 2.98 -0.77
C ARG A 180 -6.07 3.41 0.27
N TYR A 181 -5.97 2.93 1.50
CA TYR A 181 -6.97 3.17 2.52
C TYR A 181 -6.75 4.51 3.22
N ASP A 182 -7.85 5.12 3.62
CA ASP A 182 -7.85 6.34 4.42
C ASP A 182 -7.43 6.09 5.88
N ALA A 183 -7.24 7.16 6.62
CA ALA A 183 -6.77 7.10 8.00
C ALA A 183 -7.72 6.31 8.92
N VAL A 184 -9.04 6.47 8.74
CA VAL A 184 -10.06 5.77 9.56
C VAL A 184 -9.99 4.27 9.29
N THR A 185 -10.00 3.86 8.03
CA THR A 185 -9.88 2.43 7.65
C THR A 185 -8.62 1.79 8.21
N LEU A 186 -7.49 2.52 8.18
CA LEU A 186 -6.23 2.04 8.75
C LEU A 186 -6.31 1.88 10.27
N ALA A 187 -6.91 2.85 10.96
CA ALA A 187 -7.06 2.84 12.42
C ALA A 187 -8.02 1.73 12.88
N GLU A 188 -9.16 1.58 12.21
CA GLU A 188 -10.08 0.46 12.45
C GLU A 188 -9.39 -0.89 12.28
N ALA A 189 -8.62 -1.06 11.18
CA ALA A 189 -7.87 -2.30 10.97
C ALA A 189 -6.85 -2.57 12.09
N MET A 190 -6.17 -1.55 12.59
CA MET A 190 -5.24 -1.69 13.71
C MET A 190 -5.96 -2.06 15.02
N ARG A 191 -7.10 -1.45 15.34
CA ARG A 191 -7.87 -1.75 16.56
C ARG A 191 -8.57 -3.10 16.50
N VAL A 192 -9.17 -3.41 15.37
CA VAL A 192 -9.96 -4.64 15.16
C VAL A 192 -9.07 -5.87 14.95
N GLY A 193 -7.95 -5.74 14.26
CA GLY A 193 -7.09 -6.88 13.90
C GLY A 193 -7.79 -7.90 13.02
N PRO A 194 -8.20 -7.54 11.79
CA PRO A 194 -9.02 -8.42 10.97
C PRO A 194 -8.24 -9.66 10.52
N PHE A 195 -8.90 -10.82 10.55
CA PHE A 195 -8.38 -12.13 10.10
C PHE A 195 -7.11 -12.57 10.83
N GLN A 196 -5.94 -12.49 10.18
CA GLN A 196 -4.64 -12.87 10.73
C GLN A 196 -3.82 -11.66 11.22
N MET A 197 -4.32 -10.46 11.02
CA MET A 197 -3.71 -9.25 11.55
C MET A 197 -3.92 -9.22 13.08
N PRO A 198 -2.91 -8.95 13.89
CA PRO A 198 -3.11 -8.74 15.31
C PRO A 198 -3.90 -7.44 15.56
N ALA A 199 -4.78 -7.45 16.56
CA ALA A 199 -5.35 -6.22 17.08
C ALA A 199 -4.31 -5.53 17.98
N PHE A 200 -4.20 -4.21 17.84
CA PHE A 200 -3.32 -3.39 18.66
C PHE A 200 -4.16 -2.53 19.60
N ASP A 201 -3.96 -2.68 20.88
CA ASP A 201 -4.60 -1.82 21.88
C ASP A 201 -3.83 -0.49 22.06
N GLU A 202 -4.40 0.43 22.84
CA GLU A 202 -3.82 1.76 23.08
C GLU A 202 -2.42 1.68 23.74
N SER A 203 -2.12 0.64 24.48
CA SER A 203 -0.80 0.46 25.13
C SER A 203 0.28 0.02 24.14
N GLN A 204 -0.11 -0.56 23.01
CA GLN A 204 0.78 -1.04 21.94
C GLN A 204 0.97 0.03 20.85
N ILE A 205 -0.13 0.62 20.40
CA ILE A 205 -0.14 1.70 19.40
C ILE A 205 -1.17 2.75 19.86
N THR A 206 -0.69 3.93 20.22
CA THR A 206 -1.56 5.03 20.64
C THR A 206 -2.34 5.62 19.46
N ASP A 207 -3.43 6.33 19.72
CA ASP A 207 -4.20 7.02 18.68
C ASP A 207 -3.33 8.00 17.88
N GLN A 208 -2.40 8.70 18.56
CA GLN A 208 -1.44 9.58 17.88
C GLN A 208 -0.53 8.79 16.94
N GLN A 209 -0.05 7.62 17.34
CA GLN A 209 0.77 6.77 16.48
C GLN A 209 -0.03 6.20 15.31
N MET A 210 -1.32 5.93 15.47
CA MET A 210 -2.18 5.58 14.33
C MET A 210 -2.28 6.72 13.31
N GLY A 211 -2.48 7.95 13.79
CA GLY A 211 -2.45 9.14 12.93
C GLY A 211 -1.10 9.32 12.22
N ASP A 212 0.00 9.11 12.94
CA ASP A 212 1.34 9.19 12.38
C ASP A 212 1.55 8.13 11.25
N VAL A 213 1.13 6.89 11.47
CA VAL A 213 1.19 5.81 10.46
C VAL A 213 0.32 6.13 9.25
N ALA A 214 -0.88 6.67 9.47
CA ALA A 214 -1.75 7.10 8.37
C ALA A 214 -1.10 8.21 7.53
N ALA A 215 -0.49 9.20 8.18
CA ALA A 215 0.23 10.27 7.50
C ALA A 215 1.43 9.75 6.68
N PHE A 216 2.20 8.78 7.21
CA PHE A 216 3.28 8.13 6.48
C PHE A 216 2.78 7.40 5.23
N LEU A 217 1.70 6.62 5.34
CA LEU A 217 1.15 5.89 4.20
C LEU A 217 0.53 6.82 3.16
N GLU A 218 -0.01 7.97 3.57
CA GLU A 218 -0.48 9.01 2.67
C GLU A 218 0.68 9.62 1.87
N GLU A 219 1.77 10.00 2.54
CA GLU A 219 2.98 10.51 1.88
C GLU A 219 3.54 9.49 0.88
N VAL A 220 3.68 8.21 1.29
CA VAL A 220 4.13 7.14 0.41
C VAL A 220 3.19 6.95 -0.80
N ARG A 221 1.89 7.17 -0.63
CA ARG A 221 0.91 7.09 -1.72
C ARG A 221 1.16 8.16 -2.77
N HIS A 222 1.45 9.38 -2.35
CA HIS A 222 1.77 10.50 -3.24
C HIS A 222 3.12 10.33 -3.91
N GLU A 223 4.10 9.76 -3.21
CA GLU A 223 5.46 9.54 -3.74
C GLU A 223 5.60 8.29 -4.65
N ARG A 224 4.55 7.49 -4.80
CA ARG A 224 4.55 6.33 -5.72
C ARG A 224 4.72 6.75 -7.17
N GLY A 225 5.93 6.85 -7.60
CA GLY A 225 6.31 7.24 -8.97
C GLY A 225 7.66 7.92 -9.05
N THR A 226 8.23 8.25 -7.91
CA THR A 226 9.57 8.85 -7.82
C THR A 226 10.56 7.83 -7.22
N PRO A 227 11.22 7.00 -8.05
CA PRO A 227 12.30 6.16 -7.54
C PRO A 227 13.40 7.07 -6.96
N LEU A 228 13.88 6.73 -5.75
CA LEU A 228 15.03 7.35 -5.10
C LEU A 228 14.82 8.76 -4.50
N GLY A 229 13.60 9.12 -4.06
CA GLY A 229 13.39 10.42 -3.42
C GLY A 229 13.72 11.62 -4.32
N MET A 230 13.71 11.41 -5.62
CA MET A 230 13.80 12.50 -6.58
C MET A 230 12.44 13.19 -6.63
N VAL A 231 12.29 14.24 -5.87
CA VAL A 231 11.21 15.22 -5.97
C VAL A 231 10.98 15.50 -7.46
N GLU A 232 9.74 15.32 -7.90
CA GLU A 232 9.19 15.65 -9.22
C GLU A 232 10.21 16.20 -10.23
N LEU A 233 11.05 15.35 -10.78
CA LEU A 233 11.85 15.74 -11.94
C LEU A 233 10.86 15.97 -13.07
N ASN A 234 10.71 17.24 -13.46
CA ASN A 234 9.99 17.60 -14.67
C ASN A 234 10.39 16.58 -15.76
N PRO A 235 9.43 15.87 -16.38
CA PRO A 235 9.72 14.78 -17.31
C PRO A 235 10.65 15.20 -18.47
N VAL A 236 10.71 16.50 -18.77
CA VAL A 236 11.63 17.07 -19.77
C VAL A 236 13.08 17.01 -19.27
N TYR A 237 13.35 17.31 -17.99
CA TYR A 237 14.70 17.20 -17.44
C TYR A 237 15.13 15.74 -17.22
N ALA A 238 14.20 14.88 -16.80
CA ALA A 238 14.46 13.46 -16.65
C ALA A 238 14.83 12.80 -17.98
N SER A 239 14.05 13.06 -19.04
CA SER A 239 14.35 12.55 -20.39
C SER A 239 15.62 13.16 -20.96
N GLY A 240 15.90 14.44 -20.72
CA GLY A 240 17.16 15.07 -21.08
C GLY A 240 18.39 14.43 -20.43
N PHE A 241 18.28 14.10 -19.13
CA PHE A 241 19.36 13.42 -18.38
C PHE A 241 19.59 12.00 -18.89
N VAL A 242 18.53 11.23 -19.15
CA VAL A 242 18.64 9.88 -19.72
C VAL A 242 19.27 9.93 -21.13
N ALA A 243 18.85 10.87 -21.96
CA ALA A 243 19.43 11.06 -23.27
C ALA A 243 20.92 11.43 -23.22
N LEU A 244 21.31 12.31 -22.29
CA LEU A 244 22.72 12.64 -22.06
C LEU A 244 23.55 11.44 -21.64
N LEU A 245 23.04 10.64 -20.68
CA LEU A 245 23.72 9.40 -20.27
C LEU A 245 23.86 8.40 -21.42
N ALA A 246 22.85 8.25 -22.25
CA ALA A 246 22.91 7.40 -23.44
C ALA A 246 23.98 7.87 -24.43
N VAL A 247 24.05 9.18 -24.69
CA VAL A 247 25.09 9.77 -25.56
C VAL A 247 26.49 9.52 -24.98
N VAL A 248 26.69 9.78 -23.68
CA VAL A 248 27.98 9.55 -23.01
C VAL A 248 28.38 8.07 -23.10
N MET A 249 27.43 7.16 -22.90
CA MET A 249 27.67 5.73 -23.01
C MET A 249 28.06 5.33 -24.44
N ILE A 250 27.34 5.82 -25.46
CA ILE A 250 27.65 5.54 -26.87
C ILE A 250 29.05 6.07 -27.24
N LEU A 251 29.36 7.32 -26.84
CA LEU A 251 30.67 7.92 -27.08
C LEU A 251 31.79 7.13 -26.38
N SER A 252 31.53 6.68 -25.15
CA SER A 252 32.50 5.84 -24.40
C SER A 252 32.73 4.50 -25.09
N LEU A 253 31.67 3.84 -25.55
CA LEU A 253 31.77 2.59 -26.30
C LEU A 253 32.53 2.79 -27.63
N PHE A 254 32.23 3.89 -28.35
CA PHE A 254 32.94 4.23 -29.57
C PHE A 254 34.41 4.50 -29.31
N TRP A 255 34.76 5.23 -28.25
CA TRP A 255 36.13 5.54 -27.87
C TRP A 255 36.90 4.26 -27.45
N ILE A 256 36.28 3.33 -26.73
CA ILE A 256 36.88 2.03 -26.37
C ILE A 256 37.04 1.18 -27.61
N SER A 257 36.06 1.12 -28.50
CA SER A 257 36.11 0.34 -29.76
C SER A 257 37.07 0.92 -30.77
N SER A 258 37.39 2.21 -30.72
CA SER A 258 38.33 2.85 -31.65
C SER A 258 39.80 2.66 -31.26
N LYS A 259 40.08 2.11 -30.08
CA LYS A 259 41.44 1.75 -29.70
C LYS A 259 41.78 0.42 -30.32
N PRO A 260 42.89 0.30 -31.09
CA PRO A 260 43.36 -0.98 -31.57
C PRO A 260 43.58 -1.86 -30.31
N MET A 261 42.92 -3.01 -30.27
CA MET A 261 43.23 -4.01 -29.24
C MET A 261 44.67 -4.48 -29.54
N TRP A 262 45.59 -4.00 -28.74
CA TRP A 262 46.93 -4.53 -28.73
C TRP A 262 46.85 -5.89 -28.04
N PHE A 263 46.68 -6.93 -28.85
CA PHE A 263 47.05 -8.26 -28.40
C PHE A 263 48.57 -8.30 -28.48
N PRO A 264 49.28 -8.56 -27.39
CA PRO A 264 50.69 -8.92 -27.53
C PRO A 264 50.72 -10.15 -28.43
N ASP A 265 51.47 -10.06 -29.53
CA ASP A 265 51.77 -11.22 -30.32
C ASP A 265 52.27 -12.30 -29.36
N PRO A 266 51.82 -13.56 -29.48
CA PRO A 266 52.41 -14.63 -28.70
C PRO A 266 53.87 -14.73 -29.12
N GLU A 267 54.74 -13.95 -28.46
CA GLU A 267 56.16 -14.10 -28.58
C GLU A 267 56.51 -15.51 -28.15
N GLY A 268 56.92 -16.31 -29.09
CA GLY A 268 57.59 -17.55 -28.75
C GLY A 268 57.31 -18.75 -29.61
N THR A 269 57.09 -18.57 -30.92
CA THR A 269 57.38 -19.65 -31.85
C THR A 269 58.53 -19.25 -32.84
N ALA A 270 59.56 -18.62 -32.23
CA ALA A 270 60.80 -18.49 -32.90
C ALA A 270 61.61 -19.74 -32.56
N GLY A 271 61.74 -20.66 -33.52
CA GLY A 271 62.76 -21.69 -33.51
C GLY A 271 62.35 -23.06 -32.97
N GLU A 272 61.45 -23.70 -33.62
CA GLU A 272 61.51 -25.16 -33.65
C GLU A 272 62.62 -25.55 -34.62
N PRO A 273 63.70 -26.11 -34.14
CA PRO A 273 64.70 -26.66 -35.02
C PRO A 273 64.04 -27.82 -35.75
N ASP A 274 64.25 -27.83 -37.08
CA ASP A 274 63.86 -28.85 -38.03
C ASP A 274 64.33 -30.26 -37.53
N HIS A 275 63.47 -30.87 -36.68
CA HIS A 275 63.67 -32.22 -36.21
C HIS A 275 63.13 -33.12 -37.31
N LYS A 276 64.02 -33.50 -38.22
CA LYS A 276 63.79 -34.60 -39.16
C LYS A 276 63.46 -35.83 -38.32
N VAL A 277 62.14 -36.14 -38.22
CA VAL A 277 61.69 -37.43 -37.67
C VAL A 277 62.19 -38.52 -38.63
N ASP A 278 63.11 -39.35 -38.14
CA ASP A 278 63.53 -40.52 -38.79
C ASP A 278 62.35 -41.49 -39.00
N PRO A 279 62.03 -41.95 -40.18
CA PRO A 279 60.88 -42.82 -40.42
C PRO A 279 60.90 -44.14 -39.65
N ASP A 280 62.01 -44.48 -39.00
CA ASP A 280 62.16 -45.70 -38.25
C ASP A 280 61.79 -45.59 -36.76
N ASP A 281 61.44 -44.39 -36.24
CA ASP A 281 61.06 -44.16 -34.85
C ASP A 281 59.54 -44.06 -34.66
N ALA A 282 58.74 -44.66 -35.54
CA ALA A 282 57.31 -44.71 -35.32
C ALA A 282 56.93 -45.71 -34.19
N PRO A 283 56.32 -45.32 -33.09
CA PRO A 283 55.87 -46.26 -32.08
C PRO A 283 54.78 -47.16 -32.65
N ASP A 284 54.99 -48.49 -32.48
CA ASP A 284 54.03 -49.55 -32.78
C ASP A 284 52.67 -49.36 -32.04
N VAL A 285 51.64 -49.07 -32.80
CA VAL A 285 50.26 -48.88 -32.30
C VAL A 285 49.50 -50.22 -32.38
N THR A 286 50.07 -51.27 -31.82
CA THR A 286 49.32 -52.52 -31.65
C THR A 286 49.40 -53.04 -30.24
N ASP A 287 48.81 -52.37 -29.29
CA ASP A 287 48.24 -53.01 -28.11
C ASP A 287 47.28 -52.03 -27.29
N SER A 288 46.03 -52.13 -27.58
CA SER A 288 45.01 -51.57 -26.73
C SER A 288 43.77 -52.45 -26.76
N ARG A 289 43.85 -53.61 -26.15
CA ARG A 289 42.69 -54.38 -25.73
C ARG A 289 42.96 -54.97 -24.38
N THR A 290 42.52 -54.25 -23.30
CA THR A 290 41.95 -54.88 -22.12
C THR A 290 41.19 -53.80 -21.31
N ARG A 291 39.92 -53.92 -21.41
CA ARG A 291 38.97 -53.34 -20.43
C ARG A 291 38.87 -54.32 -19.26
N PRO A 292 38.76 -53.89 -18.04
CA PRO A 292 37.88 -54.54 -17.09
C PRO A 292 36.76 -53.59 -16.63
N THR A 293 35.59 -54.09 -16.81
CA THR A 293 34.38 -53.77 -16.04
C THR A 293 34.49 -54.36 -14.65
N ASP A 294 34.09 -53.62 -13.67
CA ASP A 294 33.51 -54.06 -12.38
C ASP A 294 33.15 -52.80 -11.62
N GLY A 295 31.95 -52.51 -11.18
CA GLY A 295 31.03 -53.46 -10.60
C GLY A 295 30.79 -53.04 -9.13
N GLY A 296 29.54 -52.69 -8.80
CA GLY A 296 29.07 -52.65 -7.44
C GLY A 296 29.15 -51.27 -6.77
N GLY A 297 28.12 -50.68 -6.16
CA GLY A 297 26.94 -51.23 -5.54
C GLY A 297 26.72 -50.51 -4.20
N ALA A 298 25.56 -49.97 -4.07
CA ALA A 298 24.75 -49.85 -2.84
C ALA A 298 25.34 -49.27 -1.55
N SER A 299 24.82 -48.21 -1.07
CA SER A 299 23.88 -48.11 0.09
C SER A 299 23.47 -46.68 0.32
#